data_99e57d023bcf4112fddcea1a8cd1d989
#
_entry.id   99e57d023bcf4112fddcea1a8cd1d989
#
_cell.length_a   1.000
_cell.length_b   1.000
_cell.length_c   1.000
_cell.angle_alpha   90.00
_cell.angle_beta   90.00
_cell.angle_gamma   90.00
#
_symmetry.space_group_name_H-M   'P 1'
#
loop_
_entity.id
_entity.type
_entity.pdbx_description
1 polymer ?
#
loop_
_entity_poly.entity_id
_entity_poly.type
_entity_poly.pdbx_seq_one_letter_code
_entity_poly.pdbx_strand_id
1 'polypeptide(L)'
;MRFLDANDYQALIRDAALLREDGYGPKVYQTPDGRIVKLFRIKRWLSASVFYPYNLRFLHNSRRLRRMGIVCAEVEEVFYCHAVRRHGLVYRRLEGTPLDELLVSADEFARRLFRDYAAFIAMLHARRIYFRSLHPGNILLLPGGGFGLIDVADMRFPWWPLSAAKRRRNLRHAFRSEEFRLALRKQPA
;
A
#
# COMPACT_ATOMS: atom_id res chain seq x y z
N MET A 1 12.43 -1.01 17.24
CA MET A 1 12.25 0.30 16.57
C MET A 1 13.49 1.13 16.89
N ARG A 2 14.19 1.59 15.85
CA ARG A 2 15.38 2.46 16.00
C ARG A 2 14.95 3.90 16.21
N PHE A 3 15.74 4.68 16.96
CA PHE A 3 15.57 6.13 17.10
C PHE A 3 16.67 6.81 16.30
N LEU A 4 16.28 7.67 15.36
CA LEU A 4 17.21 8.43 14.52
C LEU A 4 17.31 9.87 15.00
N ASP A 5 18.52 10.34 15.15
CA ASP A 5 18.79 11.77 15.28
C ASP A 5 18.81 12.48 13.90
N ALA A 6 19.19 13.75 13.86
CA ALA A 6 19.22 14.52 12.63
C ALA A 6 20.29 14.01 11.66
N ASN A 7 21.47 13.62 12.16
CA ASN A 7 22.58 13.15 11.34
C ASN A 7 22.29 11.78 10.74
N ASP A 8 21.76 10.86 11.55
CA ASP A 8 21.29 9.54 11.12
C ASP A 8 20.25 9.67 10.00
N TYR A 9 19.28 10.57 10.19
CA TYR A 9 18.23 10.78 9.19
C TYR A 9 18.79 11.35 7.89
N GLN A 10 19.66 12.36 7.97
CA GLN A 10 20.31 12.91 6.78
C GLN A 10 21.17 11.88 6.06
N ALA A 11 21.87 11.03 6.81
CA ALA A 11 22.63 9.92 6.23
C ALA A 11 21.73 8.91 5.51
N LEU A 12 20.55 8.59 6.10
CA LEU A 12 19.58 7.67 5.51
C LEU A 12 18.99 8.18 4.19
N ILE A 13 18.77 9.50 4.05
CA ILE A 13 18.18 10.10 2.86
C ILE A 13 19.20 10.78 1.95
N ARG A 14 20.50 10.65 2.25
CA ARG A 14 21.57 11.21 1.40
C ARG A 14 21.43 10.63 -0.01
N ASP A 15 21.42 11.50 -1.00
CA ASP A 15 21.30 11.15 -2.42
C ASP A 15 20.01 10.38 -2.78
N ALA A 16 19.03 10.35 -1.87
CA ALA A 16 17.75 9.69 -2.11
C ALA A 16 16.84 10.58 -2.97
N ALA A 17 16.23 9.99 -3.99
CA ALA A 17 15.23 10.66 -4.81
C ALA A 17 13.91 10.81 -4.04
N LEU A 18 13.36 12.02 -4.00
CA LEU A 18 12.03 12.27 -3.44
C LEU A 18 10.97 11.76 -4.42
N LEU A 19 10.24 10.70 -4.05
CA LEU A 19 9.19 10.13 -4.89
C LEU A 19 7.82 10.74 -4.61
N ARG A 20 7.56 11.15 -3.36
CA ARG A 20 6.25 11.69 -2.97
C ARG A 20 6.37 12.62 -1.78
N GLU A 21 5.63 13.72 -1.84
CA GLU A 21 5.41 14.63 -0.73
C GLU A 21 3.91 14.92 -0.53
N ASP A 22 3.55 15.51 0.58
CA ASP A 22 2.23 16.07 0.84
C ASP A 22 2.36 17.48 1.43
N GLY A 23 1.24 18.17 1.68
CA GLY A 23 1.24 19.53 2.23
C GLY A 23 1.96 19.71 3.57
N TYR A 24 2.56 18.65 4.11
CA TYR A 24 3.34 18.63 5.35
C TYR A 24 4.80 18.23 5.12
N GLY A 25 5.23 18.15 3.85
CA GLY A 25 6.59 17.85 3.42
C GLY A 25 6.81 16.40 2.95
N PRO A 26 8.07 16.03 2.80
CA PRO A 26 8.48 14.75 2.22
C PRO A 26 7.86 13.54 2.90
N LYS A 27 7.47 12.54 2.10
CA LYS A 27 6.74 11.35 2.56
C LYS A 27 7.36 10.03 2.13
N VAL A 28 7.89 9.98 0.91
CA VAL A 28 8.50 8.76 0.37
C VAL A 28 9.75 9.14 -0.41
N TYR A 29 10.85 8.46 -0.08
CA TYR A 29 12.12 8.58 -0.78
C TYR A 29 12.52 7.22 -1.35
N GLN A 30 13.29 7.24 -2.42
CA GLN A 30 14.02 6.07 -2.91
C GLN A 30 15.51 6.33 -2.75
N THR A 31 16.18 5.45 -2.00
CA THR A 31 17.63 5.49 -1.81
C THR A 31 18.38 5.01 -3.07
N PRO A 32 19.66 5.36 -3.27
CA PRO A 32 20.42 4.93 -4.44
C PRO A 32 20.50 3.42 -4.62
N ASP A 33 20.44 2.65 -3.53
CA ASP A 33 20.41 1.18 -3.52
C ASP A 33 19.00 0.60 -3.78
N GLY A 34 18.02 1.45 -4.13
CA GLY A 34 16.67 1.04 -4.54
C GLY A 34 15.71 0.77 -3.39
N ARG A 35 16.10 0.95 -2.12
CA ARG A 35 15.17 0.84 -0.98
C ARG A 35 14.23 2.05 -0.92
N ILE A 36 13.09 1.85 -0.28
CA ILE A 36 12.10 2.90 -0.06
C ILE A 36 12.10 3.30 1.42
N VAL A 37 12.26 4.60 1.67
CA VAL A 37 12.08 5.20 2.99
C VAL A 37 10.72 5.88 3.01
N LYS A 38 9.81 5.39 3.86
CA LYS A 38 8.45 5.94 3.99
C LYS A 38 8.23 6.54 5.35
N LEU A 39 7.80 7.81 5.37
CA LEU A 39 7.51 8.57 6.59
C LEU A 39 6.00 8.62 6.84
N PHE A 40 5.64 8.50 8.11
CA PHE A 40 4.26 8.57 8.58
C PHE A 40 4.11 9.74 9.53
N ARG A 41 3.12 10.58 9.25
CA ARG A 41 2.76 11.67 10.13
C ARG A 41 2.04 11.17 11.37
N ILE A 42 2.36 11.73 12.53
CA ILE A 42 1.59 11.54 13.76
C ILE A 42 0.32 12.38 13.65
N LYS A 43 -0.82 11.72 13.41
CA LYS A 43 -2.12 12.38 13.36
C LYS A 43 -2.68 12.45 14.77
N ARG A 44 -2.89 13.67 15.29
CA ARG A 44 -3.57 13.99 16.57
C ARG A 44 -3.15 13.13 17.78
N TRP A 45 -2.83 13.78 18.88
CA TRP A 45 -2.42 13.20 20.16
C TRP A 45 -3.41 12.20 20.77
N LEU A 46 -4.70 12.26 20.42
CA LEU A 46 -5.78 11.44 20.97
C LEU A 46 -6.25 10.32 20.01
N SER A 47 -5.51 10.00 18.96
CA SER A 47 -5.91 8.92 18.06
C SER A 47 -5.22 7.60 18.41
N ALA A 48 -5.89 6.47 18.13
CA ALA A 48 -5.31 5.12 18.28
C ALA A 48 -3.95 4.94 17.56
N SER A 49 -3.57 5.86 16.68
CA SER A 49 -2.26 5.88 16.00
C SER A 49 -1.10 6.30 16.92
N VAL A 50 -1.37 6.88 18.09
CA VAL A 50 -0.33 7.18 19.11
C VAL A 50 0.08 5.90 19.80
N PHE A 51 -0.89 5.04 20.16
CA PHE A 51 -0.64 3.78 20.85
C PHE A 51 -0.12 2.67 19.90
N TYR A 52 -0.48 2.75 18.61
CA TYR A 52 -0.05 1.79 17.62
C TYR A 52 0.29 2.50 16.30
N PRO A 53 1.55 2.96 16.14
CA PRO A 53 2.02 3.75 15.01
C PRO A 53 1.88 3.05 13.65
N TYR A 54 1.69 3.83 12.60
CA TYR A 54 1.46 3.30 11.24
C TYR A 54 2.65 2.48 10.70
N ASN A 55 3.90 2.80 11.08
CA ASN A 55 5.07 2.01 10.69
C ASN A 55 5.04 0.61 11.31
N LEU A 56 4.67 0.47 12.59
CA LEU A 56 4.51 -0.84 13.23
C LEU A 56 3.33 -1.62 12.64
N ARG A 57 2.22 -0.92 12.33
CA ARG A 57 1.08 -1.56 11.64
C ARG A 57 1.48 -2.08 10.28
N PHE A 58 2.23 -1.30 9.52
CA PHE A 58 2.76 -1.72 8.22
C PHE A 58 3.63 -2.96 8.38
N LEU A 59 4.60 -2.96 9.29
CA LEU A 59 5.47 -4.10 9.58
C LEU A 59 4.67 -5.36 9.93
N HIS A 60 3.72 -5.26 10.86
CA HIS A 60 2.92 -6.42 11.30
C HIS A 60 2.01 -6.93 10.19
N ASN A 61 1.37 -6.02 9.44
CA ASN A 61 0.51 -6.38 8.31
C ASN A 61 1.32 -7.04 7.19
N SER A 62 2.49 -6.49 6.82
CA SER A 62 3.39 -7.07 5.83
C SER A 62 3.81 -8.50 6.23
N ARG A 63 4.28 -8.69 7.44
CA ARG A 63 4.65 -10.02 7.95
C ARG A 63 3.49 -11.01 7.92
N ARG A 64 2.27 -10.56 8.28
CA ARG A 64 1.08 -11.40 8.26
C ARG A 64 0.67 -11.79 6.85
N LEU A 65 0.66 -10.85 5.90
CA LEU A 65 0.36 -11.11 4.50
C LEU A 65 1.33 -12.12 3.89
N ARG A 66 2.62 -11.96 4.13
CA ARG A 66 3.65 -12.87 3.64
C ARG A 66 3.48 -14.29 4.18
N ARG A 67 3.13 -14.46 5.48
CA ARG A 67 2.78 -15.78 6.04
C ARG A 67 1.54 -16.39 5.39
N MET A 68 0.65 -15.58 4.85
CA MET A 68 -0.52 -16.02 4.09
C MET A 68 -0.22 -16.25 2.60
N GLY A 69 1.04 -16.15 2.15
CA GLY A 69 1.43 -16.32 0.76
C GLY A 69 1.04 -15.15 -0.14
N ILE A 70 0.75 -13.97 0.44
CA ILE A 70 0.40 -12.76 -0.33
C ILE A 70 1.65 -11.88 -0.45
N VAL A 71 2.05 -11.61 -1.69
CA VAL A 71 3.22 -10.79 -2.00
C VAL A 71 2.96 -9.35 -1.56
N CYS A 72 3.88 -8.77 -0.80
CA CYS A 72 3.83 -7.37 -0.39
C CYS A 72 5.23 -6.86 -0.02
N ALA A 73 5.36 -5.53 0.11
CA ALA A 73 6.59 -4.88 0.49
C ALA A 73 7.21 -5.49 1.76
N GLU A 74 8.51 -5.81 1.71
CA GLU A 74 9.26 -6.40 2.81
C GLU A 74 9.95 -5.33 3.65
N VAL A 75 9.49 -5.16 4.90
CA VAL A 75 10.04 -4.15 5.81
C VAL A 75 11.34 -4.66 6.41
N GLU A 76 12.41 -3.90 6.22
CA GLU A 76 13.74 -4.16 6.78
C GLU A 76 13.91 -3.47 8.13
N GLU A 77 13.50 -2.19 8.22
CA GLU A 77 13.69 -1.40 9.42
C GLU A 77 12.45 -0.55 9.72
N VAL A 78 12.20 -0.31 11.01
CA VAL A 78 11.23 0.66 11.50
C VAL A 78 11.90 1.61 12.47
N PHE A 79 11.62 2.92 12.33
CA PHE A 79 12.27 3.94 13.12
C PHE A 79 11.32 5.07 13.54
N TYR A 80 11.77 5.86 14.52
CA TYR A 80 11.24 7.17 14.81
C TYR A 80 12.36 8.20 14.64
N CYS A 81 12.10 9.26 13.88
CA CYS A 81 13.05 10.35 13.68
C CYS A 81 12.65 11.57 14.51
N HIS A 82 13.51 11.97 15.43
CA HIS A 82 13.29 13.12 16.31
C HIS A 82 13.31 14.44 15.54
N ALA A 83 14.22 14.59 14.58
CA ALA A 83 14.41 15.83 13.82
C ALA A 83 13.15 16.24 13.03
N VAL A 84 12.47 15.31 12.40
CA VAL A 84 11.23 15.55 11.64
C VAL A 84 9.96 15.14 12.40
N ARG A 85 10.10 14.63 13.63
CA ARG A 85 9.02 14.15 14.50
C ARG A 85 8.06 13.21 13.78
N ARG A 86 8.62 12.22 13.06
CA ARG A 86 7.85 11.24 12.27
C ARG A 86 8.28 9.82 12.56
N HIS A 87 7.33 8.92 12.53
CA HIS A 87 7.61 7.50 12.38
C HIS A 87 7.97 7.18 10.94
N GLY A 88 8.91 6.26 10.73
CA GLY A 88 9.28 5.82 9.40
C GLY A 88 9.56 4.33 9.34
N LEU A 89 9.72 3.85 8.13
CA LEU A 89 10.20 2.52 7.83
C LEU A 89 11.01 2.50 6.53
N VAL A 90 11.89 1.51 6.44
CA VAL A 90 12.64 1.18 5.24
C VAL A 90 12.18 -0.19 4.74
N TYR A 91 11.95 -0.32 3.44
CA TYR A 91 11.58 -1.59 2.82
C TYR A 91 12.17 -1.71 1.42
N ARG A 92 12.36 -2.94 0.96
CA ARG A 92 12.73 -3.20 -0.43
C ARG A 92 11.59 -2.84 -1.36
N ARG A 93 11.92 -2.10 -2.42
CA ARG A 93 10.93 -1.80 -3.45
C ARG A 93 10.40 -3.12 -4.02
N LEU A 94 9.09 -3.26 -4.03
CA LEU A 94 8.44 -4.36 -4.72
C LEU A 94 8.39 -4.04 -6.21
N GLU A 95 8.95 -4.92 -7.04
CA GLU A 95 8.92 -4.78 -8.49
C GLU A 95 7.51 -5.05 -9.01
N GLY A 96 7.11 -4.27 -10.00
CA GLY A 96 5.81 -4.38 -10.64
C GLY A 96 5.26 -3.03 -11.08
N THR A 97 4.22 -3.07 -11.88
CA THR A 97 3.54 -1.87 -12.41
C THR A 97 2.23 -1.65 -11.67
N PRO A 98 1.96 -0.44 -11.14
CA PRO A 98 0.69 -0.11 -10.50
C PRO A 98 -0.50 -0.33 -11.44
N LEU A 99 -1.59 -0.89 -10.92
CA LEU A 99 -2.76 -1.22 -11.76
C LEU A 99 -3.46 0.03 -12.31
N ASP A 100 -3.38 1.18 -11.65
CA ASP A 100 -3.92 2.44 -12.16
C ASP A 100 -3.20 2.92 -13.43
N GLU A 101 -1.93 2.57 -13.63
CA GLU A 101 -1.18 2.83 -14.86
C GLU A 101 -1.57 1.88 -15.99
N LEU A 102 -1.99 0.65 -15.69
CA LEU A 102 -2.32 -0.40 -16.67
C LEU A 102 -3.79 -0.41 -17.07
N LEU A 103 -4.67 0.07 -16.21
CA LEU A 103 -6.12 0.03 -16.42
C LEU A 103 -6.68 1.31 -17.06
N VAL A 104 -5.86 2.00 -17.84
CA VAL A 104 -6.24 3.23 -18.55
C VAL A 104 -6.88 2.97 -19.91
N SER A 105 -6.69 1.78 -20.49
CA SER A 105 -7.26 1.37 -21.78
C SER A 105 -8.48 0.44 -21.58
N ALA A 106 -9.29 0.29 -22.65
CA ALA A 106 -10.41 -0.66 -22.69
C ALA A 106 -10.10 -1.87 -23.60
N ASP A 107 -8.83 -2.21 -23.77
CA ASP A 107 -8.38 -3.33 -24.59
C ASP A 107 -8.59 -4.70 -23.88
N GLU A 108 -8.30 -5.78 -24.58
CA GLU A 108 -8.47 -7.14 -24.07
C GLU A 108 -7.54 -7.42 -22.88
N PHE A 109 -6.33 -6.86 -22.87
CA PHE A 109 -5.41 -6.98 -21.74
C PHE A 109 -5.99 -6.34 -20.48
N ALA A 110 -6.47 -5.10 -20.58
CA ALA A 110 -7.06 -4.40 -19.43
C ALA A 110 -8.32 -5.11 -18.91
N ARG A 111 -9.17 -5.66 -19.82
CA ARG A 111 -10.34 -6.46 -19.43
C ARG A 111 -9.97 -7.74 -18.68
N ARG A 112 -8.94 -8.46 -19.15
CA ARG A 112 -8.42 -9.64 -18.46
C ARG A 112 -7.87 -9.27 -17.09
N LEU A 113 -7.00 -8.26 -17.04
CA LEU A 113 -6.40 -7.75 -15.82
C LEU A 113 -7.46 -7.31 -14.80
N PHE A 114 -8.55 -6.73 -15.27
CA PHE A 114 -9.70 -6.37 -14.42
C PHE A 114 -10.36 -7.59 -13.77
N ARG A 115 -10.63 -8.65 -14.54
CA ARG A 115 -11.20 -9.90 -14.01
C ARG A 115 -10.28 -10.51 -12.97
N ASP A 116 -8.97 -10.55 -13.25
CA ASP A 116 -7.97 -11.10 -12.33
C ASP A 116 -7.87 -10.26 -11.04
N TYR A 117 -7.93 -8.93 -11.16
CA TYR A 117 -7.99 -8.02 -10.01
C TYR A 117 -9.25 -8.22 -9.18
N ALA A 118 -10.41 -8.37 -9.80
CA ALA A 118 -11.66 -8.66 -9.09
C ALA A 118 -11.59 -9.99 -8.34
N ALA A 119 -11.03 -11.03 -8.96
CA ALA A 119 -10.79 -12.32 -8.32
C ALA A 119 -9.80 -12.21 -7.14
N PHE A 120 -8.74 -11.42 -7.29
CA PHE A 120 -7.80 -11.13 -6.20
C PHE A 120 -8.48 -10.46 -5.02
N ILE A 121 -9.36 -9.46 -5.25
CA ILE A 121 -10.14 -8.83 -4.18
C ILE A 121 -11.06 -9.84 -3.50
N ALA A 122 -11.73 -10.69 -4.26
CA ALA A 122 -12.58 -11.75 -3.71
C ALA A 122 -11.79 -12.71 -2.82
N MET A 123 -10.58 -13.09 -3.24
CA MET A 123 -9.65 -13.89 -2.43
C MET A 123 -9.26 -13.19 -1.13
N LEU A 124 -8.91 -11.88 -1.17
CA LEU A 124 -8.62 -11.12 0.04
C LEU A 124 -9.82 -11.13 1.01
N HIS A 125 -11.03 -10.92 0.50
CA HIS A 125 -12.25 -10.96 1.30
C HIS A 125 -12.54 -12.35 1.90
N ALA A 126 -12.35 -13.42 1.14
CA ALA A 126 -12.49 -14.79 1.61
C ALA A 126 -11.52 -15.12 2.75
N ARG A 127 -10.29 -14.58 2.67
CA ARG A 127 -9.27 -14.69 3.72
C ARG A 127 -9.45 -13.69 4.86
N ARG A 128 -10.59 -12.99 4.93
CA ARG A 128 -10.92 -12.00 5.97
C ARG A 128 -9.95 -10.82 6.03
N ILE A 129 -9.39 -10.43 4.89
CA ILE A 129 -8.50 -9.28 4.78
C ILE A 129 -9.31 -8.08 4.31
N TYR A 130 -9.36 -7.03 5.13
CA TYR A 130 -10.00 -5.76 4.82
C TYR A 130 -8.94 -4.69 4.58
N PHE A 131 -8.69 -4.38 3.33
CA PHE A 131 -7.74 -3.34 2.92
C PHE A 131 -8.48 -2.01 2.73
N ARG A 132 -8.36 -1.08 3.68
CA ARG A 132 -9.12 0.19 3.64
C ARG A 132 -8.73 1.08 2.47
N SER A 133 -7.45 1.12 2.14
CA SER A 133 -6.88 1.87 0.99
C SER A 133 -6.78 0.99 -0.26
N LEU A 134 -7.73 0.10 -0.46
CA LEU A 134 -7.80 -0.75 -1.65
C LEU A 134 -8.17 0.11 -2.86
N HIS A 135 -7.15 0.53 -3.60
CA HIS A 135 -7.28 1.19 -4.90
C HIS A 135 -6.17 0.68 -5.83
N PRO A 136 -6.34 0.80 -7.16
CA PRO A 136 -5.40 0.22 -8.13
C PRO A 136 -3.95 0.63 -7.94
N GLY A 137 -3.67 1.88 -7.57
CA GLY A 137 -2.31 2.38 -7.32
C GLY A 137 -1.60 1.77 -6.09
N ASN A 138 -2.30 1.00 -5.25
CA ASN A 138 -1.70 0.23 -4.15
C ASN A 138 -1.54 -1.26 -4.48
N ILE A 139 -1.86 -1.65 -5.71
CA ILE A 139 -1.75 -3.02 -6.22
C ILE A 139 -0.79 -3.01 -7.41
N LEU A 140 0.21 -3.84 -7.37
CA LEU A 140 1.17 -3.99 -8.47
C LEU A 140 0.87 -5.27 -9.24
N LEU A 141 0.87 -5.21 -10.56
CA LEU A 141 1.05 -6.39 -11.41
C LEU A 141 2.53 -6.77 -11.36
N LEU A 142 2.82 -7.97 -10.90
CA LEU A 142 4.19 -8.47 -10.75
C LEU A 142 4.77 -8.95 -12.09
N PRO A 143 6.09 -8.89 -12.30
CA PRO A 143 6.72 -9.36 -13.56
C PRO A 143 6.44 -10.83 -13.88
N GLY A 144 6.32 -11.68 -12.87
CA GLY A 144 5.96 -13.10 -13.00
C GLY A 144 4.45 -13.38 -13.04
N GLY A 145 3.63 -12.33 -13.14
CA GLY A 145 2.18 -12.44 -13.03
C GLY A 145 1.67 -12.42 -11.58
N GLY A 146 0.37 -12.27 -11.42
CA GLY A 146 -0.25 -12.10 -10.11
C GLY A 146 -0.07 -10.70 -9.53
N PHE A 147 -0.46 -10.52 -8.26
CA PHE A 147 -0.54 -9.20 -7.64
C PHE A 147 0.30 -9.08 -6.38
N GLY A 148 0.94 -7.91 -6.23
CA GLY A 148 1.63 -7.49 -5.03
C GLY A 148 0.97 -6.28 -4.37
N LEU A 149 1.09 -6.16 -3.06
CA LEU A 149 0.46 -5.12 -2.27
C LEU A 149 1.50 -4.13 -1.73
N ILE A 150 1.23 -2.85 -1.91
CA ILE A 150 1.97 -1.77 -1.27
C ILE A 150 1.04 -0.97 -0.34
N ASP A 151 1.63 -0.18 0.57
CA ASP A 151 0.91 0.67 1.53
C ASP A 151 -0.09 -0.07 2.44
N VAL A 152 0.34 -1.18 3.01
CA VAL A 152 -0.50 -2.10 3.80
C VAL A 152 -0.79 -1.64 5.25
N ALA A 153 -0.40 -0.42 5.65
CA ALA A 153 -0.52 0.06 7.03
C ALA A 153 -1.95 0.08 7.58
N ASP A 154 -2.96 0.26 6.74
CA ASP A 154 -4.36 0.38 7.15
C ASP A 154 -5.18 -0.90 6.96
N MET A 155 -4.52 -2.00 6.64
CA MET A 155 -5.17 -3.31 6.58
C MET A 155 -5.66 -3.78 7.94
N ARG A 156 -6.75 -4.54 7.93
CA ARG A 156 -7.34 -5.19 9.10
C ARG A 156 -7.66 -6.64 8.78
N PHE A 157 -7.53 -7.48 9.80
CA PHE A 157 -7.74 -8.93 9.72
C PHE A 157 -8.77 -9.34 10.78
N PRO A 158 -10.06 -9.09 10.53
CA PRO A 158 -11.11 -9.44 11.49
C PRO A 158 -11.21 -10.96 11.69
N TRP A 159 -11.67 -11.36 12.87
CA TRP A 159 -11.89 -12.77 13.22
C TRP A 159 -13.09 -13.38 12.46
N TRP A 160 -14.08 -12.54 12.15
CA TRP A 160 -15.29 -12.93 11.41
C TRP A 160 -15.19 -12.58 9.93
N PRO A 161 -16.02 -13.24 9.10
CA PRO A 161 -16.14 -12.87 7.69
C PRO A 161 -16.47 -11.37 7.52
N LEU A 162 -16.00 -10.77 6.46
CA LEU A 162 -16.32 -9.38 6.15
C LEU A 162 -17.83 -9.24 5.86
N SER A 163 -18.49 -8.30 6.55
CA SER A 163 -19.88 -7.98 6.27
C SER A 163 -20.06 -7.47 4.83
N ALA A 164 -21.25 -7.66 4.27
CA ALA A 164 -21.60 -7.17 2.93
C ALA A 164 -21.33 -5.67 2.78
N ALA A 165 -21.60 -4.87 3.82
CA ALA A 165 -21.31 -3.44 3.82
C ALA A 165 -19.81 -3.12 3.68
N LYS A 166 -18.93 -3.85 4.40
CA LYS A 166 -17.48 -3.70 4.27
C LYS A 166 -16.97 -4.12 2.89
N ARG A 167 -17.45 -5.25 2.35
CA ARG A 167 -17.12 -5.71 1.00
C ARG A 167 -17.54 -4.67 -0.05
N ARG A 168 -18.77 -4.18 0.00
CA ARG A 168 -19.29 -3.16 -0.92
C ARG A 168 -18.49 -1.87 -0.85
N ARG A 169 -18.14 -1.40 0.37
CA ARG A 169 -17.28 -0.23 0.55
C ARG A 169 -15.90 -0.43 -0.08
N ASN A 170 -15.31 -1.61 0.10
CA ASN A 170 -14.00 -1.95 -0.43
C ASN A 170 -14.02 -1.96 -1.96
N LEU A 171 -15.02 -2.62 -2.56
CA LEU A 171 -15.22 -2.64 -4.01
C LEU A 171 -15.44 -1.23 -4.59
N ARG A 172 -16.27 -0.41 -3.94
CA ARG A 172 -16.43 1.00 -4.37
C ARG A 172 -15.11 1.77 -4.35
N HIS A 173 -14.23 1.48 -3.42
CA HIS A 173 -12.92 2.12 -3.32
C HIS A 173 -11.96 1.60 -4.39
N ALA A 174 -11.97 0.28 -4.64
CA ALA A 174 -11.18 -0.39 -5.66
C ALA A 174 -11.52 0.08 -7.08
N PHE A 175 -12.80 0.35 -7.34
CA PHE A 175 -13.34 0.67 -8.66
C PHE A 175 -13.81 2.13 -8.78
N ARG A 176 -13.18 3.04 -8.03
CA ARG A 176 -13.62 4.45 -7.95
C ARG A 176 -13.13 5.30 -9.12
N SER A 177 -12.07 4.92 -9.85
CA SER A 177 -11.56 5.70 -10.96
C SER A 177 -12.60 5.79 -12.09
N GLU A 178 -12.75 6.95 -12.72
CA GLU A 178 -13.68 7.14 -13.84
C GLU A 178 -13.30 6.27 -15.03
N GLU A 179 -12.02 6.08 -15.28
CA GLU A 179 -11.48 5.22 -16.31
C GLU A 179 -11.98 3.78 -16.14
N PHE A 180 -12.01 3.29 -14.92
CA PHE A 180 -12.57 1.99 -14.55
C PHE A 180 -14.06 1.87 -14.84
N ARG A 181 -14.83 2.95 -14.58
CA ARG A 181 -16.26 2.98 -14.87
C ARG A 181 -16.56 3.01 -16.38
N LEU A 182 -15.70 3.67 -17.14
CA LEU A 182 -15.80 3.72 -18.61
C LEU A 182 -15.48 2.36 -19.24
N ALA A 183 -14.47 1.65 -18.72
CA ALA A 183 -14.13 0.29 -19.17
C ALA A 183 -15.28 -0.71 -18.90
N LEU A 184 -15.99 -0.57 -17.77
CA LEU A 184 -17.16 -1.39 -17.43
C LEU A 184 -18.42 -1.07 -18.28
N ARG A 185 -18.64 0.20 -18.64
CA ARG A 185 -19.82 0.62 -19.42
C ARG A 185 -19.75 0.21 -20.89
N LYS A 186 -18.54 -0.08 -21.41
CA LYS A 186 -18.31 -0.52 -22.79
C LYS A 186 -18.32 -2.05 -22.96
N GLN A 187 -18.79 -2.80 -21.94
CA GLN A 187 -19.02 -4.24 -22.12
C GLN A 187 -20.33 -4.42 -22.90
N PRO A 188 -20.30 -5.02 -24.11
CA PRO A 188 -21.53 -5.54 -24.71
C PRO A 188 -22.09 -6.66 -23.80
N ALA A 189 -23.40 -6.70 -23.68
CA ALA A 189 -24.15 -7.76 -22.97
C ALA A 189 -23.89 -9.14 -23.56
#